data_95ec13477f43ed8c1f795845ec27b2f3
#
_entry.id   95ec13477f43ed8c1f795845ec27b2f3
#
_cell.length_a   1.000
_cell.length_b   1.000
_cell.length_c   1.000
_cell.angle_alpha   90.00
_cell.angle_beta   90.00
_cell.angle_gamma   90.00
#
_symmetry.space_group_name_H-M   'P 1'
#
loop_
_entity.id
_entity.type
_entity.pdbx_description
1 polymer ?
#
loop_
_entity_poly.entity_id
_entity_poly.type
_entity_poly.pdbx_seq_one_letter_code
_entity_poly.pdbx_strand_id
1 'polypeptide(L)'
;MRIAVDAFGGDNAPLEIIKGAALATREYSVDITLTGNEKTIREIIAREGLEFAGDLKIIDTDDVISMHDEPTSLVKAHKESSMAKAFYELAEGRADAFVSAGSTGAVVVGGTLIVKRIKGIKRPALAGLIPAPGGTYMLMDMGANADCRPEMLCQFGVMASVYMENVAGRKKPKIGLLNIGTEDTKGGELQKAAYNLMKEAPINFVGNIESREMPKGVCDAVITDGFTGNIALKLIEGTVSTLFGLIKQVFYKNLKNKLAALTVKGDLGSLKSMMDSSEVGGAPLMGVRGTVIKAHGNSDAKAIKNAIGQAVKFTETGVVDKISASLSE
;
A
#
# COMPACT_ATOMS: atom_id res chain seq x y z
N MET A 1 -2.74 19.64 7.22
CA MET A 1 -2.44 18.23 7.45
C MET A 1 -0.94 18.02 7.36
N ARG A 2 -0.35 17.28 8.31
CA ARG A 2 1.10 17.02 8.33
C ARG A 2 1.38 15.53 8.11
N ILE A 3 2.26 15.23 7.18
CA ILE A 3 2.65 13.84 6.83
C ILE A 3 4.09 13.60 7.27
N ALA A 4 4.31 12.59 8.11
CA ALA A 4 5.65 12.11 8.46
C ALA A 4 6.15 11.15 7.39
N VAL A 5 7.31 11.45 6.81
CA VAL A 5 7.89 10.69 5.71
C VAL A 5 9.29 10.20 6.11
N ASP A 6 9.47 8.89 6.11
CA ASP A 6 10.78 8.26 6.29
C ASP A 6 11.64 8.51 5.03
N ALA A 7 12.56 9.47 5.11
CA ALA A 7 13.32 9.92 3.96
C ALA A 7 14.39 8.91 3.50
N PHE A 8 14.75 7.93 4.33
CA PHE A 8 15.82 6.97 4.06
C PHE A 8 15.34 5.54 3.84
N GLY A 9 14.01 5.32 3.80
CA GLY A 9 13.43 4.02 3.49
C GLY A 9 13.24 3.81 1.99
N GLY A 10 13.74 2.67 1.46
CA GLY A 10 13.58 2.25 0.06
C GLY A 10 14.85 2.31 -0.78
N ASP A 11 14.77 1.71 -1.99
CA ASP A 11 15.93 1.50 -2.87
C ASP A 11 16.44 2.81 -3.51
N ASN A 12 15.55 3.79 -3.71
CA ASN A 12 15.82 5.09 -4.33
C ASN A 12 15.91 6.23 -3.29
N ALA A 13 15.96 5.86 -2.01
CA ALA A 13 16.12 6.82 -0.92
C ALA A 13 17.57 7.38 -0.88
N PRO A 14 17.78 8.60 -0.41
CA PRO A 14 16.75 9.56 -0.01
C PRO A 14 16.22 10.45 -1.16
N LEU A 15 16.87 10.45 -2.34
CA LEU A 15 16.62 11.40 -3.43
C LEU A 15 15.17 11.42 -3.90
N GLU A 16 14.65 10.26 -4.31
CA GLU A 16 13.29 10.16 -4.86
C GLU A 16 12.22 10.39 -3.78
N ILE A 17 12.52 10.04 -2.54
CA ILE A 17 11.60 10.29 -1.40
C ILE A 17 11.43 11.79 -1.18
N ILE A 18 12.54 12.55 -1.14
CA ILE A 18 12.53 14.01 -0.92
C ILE A 18 11.86 14.72 -2.11
N LYS A 19 12.16 14.31 -3.36
CA LYS A 19 11.50 14.82 -4.58
C LYS A 19 9.99 14.60 -4.53
N GLY A 20 9.56 13.39 -4.21
CA GLY A 20 8.15 13.02 -4.12
C GLY A 20 7.42 13.80 -3.02
N ALA A 21 8.07 14.01 -1.87
CA ALA A 21 7.52 14.83 -0.79
C ALA A 21 7.34 16.30 -1.22
N ALA A 22 8.33 16.89 -1.91
CA ALA A 22 8.22 18.25 -2.44
C ALA A 22 7.07 18.39 -3.45
N LEU A 23 6.93 17.42 -4.38
CA LEU A 23 5.80 17.38 -5.32
C LEU A 23 4.45 17.30 -4.61
N ALA A 24 4.36 16.49 -3.55
CA ALA A 24 3.13 16.30 -2.78
C ALA A 24 2.66 17.59 -2.08
N THR A 25 3.59 18.42 -1.56
CA THR A 25 3.23 19.68 -0.92
C THR A 25 2.52 20.64 -1.87
N ARG A 26 2.90 20.62 -3.15
CA ARG A 26 2.29 21.47 -4.20
C ARG A 26 0.92 20.96 -4.64
N GLU A 27 0.78 19.62 -4.73
CA GLU A 27 -0.43 19.00 -5.26
C GLU A 27 -1.53 18.85 -4.21
N TYR A 28 -1.16 18.53 -2.97
CA TYR A 28 -2.13 18.20 -1.90
C TYR A 28 -2.19 19.24 -0.78
N SER A 29 -1.41 20.32 -0.86
CA SER A 29 -1.37 21.39 0.18
C SER A 29 -1.13 20.85 1.58
N VAL A 30 -0.13 19.98 1.73
CA VAL A 30 0.25 19.33 2.99
C VAL A 30 1.58 19.84 3.52
N ASP A 31 1.74 19.78 4.85
CA ASP A 31 3.02 19.97 5.53
C ASP A 31 3.76 18.63 5.60
N ILE A 32 5.08 18.66 5.54
CA ILE A 32 5.91 17.47 5.57
C ILE A 32 6.85 17.50 6.76
N THR A 33 6.97 16.36 7.44
CA THR A 33 8.08 16.07 8.35
C THR A 33 8.94 14.99 7.71
N LEU A 34 10.15 15.34 7.28
CA LEU A 34 11.16 14.37 6.81
C LEU A 34 11.99 13.88 7.99
N THR A 35 12.20 12.58 8.08
CA THR A 35 13.07 11.98 9.10
C THR A 35 14.29 11.34 8.45
N GLY A 36 15.50 11.61 9.00
CA GLY A 36 16.77 11.11 8.49
C GLY A 36 17.88 12.14 8.62
N ASN A 37 19.05 11.88 8.04
CA ASN A 37 20.21 12.77 8.13
C ASN A 37 19.90 14.16 7.55
N GLU A 38 19.80 15.17 8.42
CA GLU A 38 19.38 16.53 8.06
C GLU A 38 20.34 17.16 7.04
N LYS A 39 21.64 16.96 7.20
CA LYS A 39 22.66 17.51 6.29
C LYS A 39 22.43 17.00 4.87
N THR A 40 22.28 15.68 4.71
CA THR A 40 22.02 15.04 3.41
C THR A 40 20.69 15.52 2.81
N ILE A 41 19.63 15.64 3.61
CA ILE A 41 18.33 16.14 3.15
C ILE A 41 18.47 17.57 2.61
N ARG A 42 19.12 18.47 3.35
CA ARG A 42 19.32 19.86 2.94
C ARG A 42 20.20 20.01 1.70
N GLU A 43 21.26 19.19 1.59
CA GLU A 43 22.13 19.14 0.40
C GLU A 43 21.35 18.73 -0.85
N ILE A 44 20.48 17.72 -0.74
CA ILE A 44 19.61 17.28 -1.86
C ILE A 44 18.62 18.38 -2.25
N ILE A 45 17.94 18.98 -1.27
CA ILE A 45 16.99 20.09 -1.51
C ILE A 45 17.69 21.22 -2.28
N ALA A 46 18.87 21.63 -1.85
CA ALA A 46 19.61 22.72 -2.48
C ALA A 46 20.11 22.33 -3.88
N ARG A 47 20.70 21.15 -4.04
CA ARG A 47 21.25 20.66 -5.32
C ARG A 47 20.17 20.49 -6.41
N GLU A 48 19.02 19.96 -6.04
CA GLU A 48 17.91 19.70 -6.96
C GLU A 48 16.96 20.91 -7.10
N GLY A 49 17.21 21.99 -6.37
CA GLY A 49 16.35 23.18 -6.39
C GLY A 49 14.90 22.89 -5.95
N LEU A 50 14.73 22.02 -4.95
CA LEU A 50 13.40 21.61 -4.51
C LEU A 50 12.77 22.69 -3.64
N GLU A 51 11.50 22.96 -3.89
CA GLU A 51 10.68 23.88 -3.10
C GLU A 51 9.50 23.13 -2.48
N PHE A 52 9.26 23.37 -1.22
CA PHE A 52 8.11 22.87 -0.48
C PHE A 52 7.09 24.00 -0.34
N ALA A 53 5.88 23.77 -0.86
CA ALA A 53 4.80 24.76 -0.78
C ALA A 53 4.17 24.84 0.64
N GLY A 54 4.30 23.77 1.43
CA GLY A 54 3.91 23.71 2.84
C GLY A 54 5.08 23.85 3.79
N ASP A 55 4.80 23.78 5.09
CA ASP A 55 5.85 23.79 6.12
C ASP A 55 6.67 22.48 6.08
N LEU A 56 7.99 22.62 6.06
CA LEU A 56 8.95 21.52 6.09
C LEU A 56 9.67 21.45 7.44
N LYS A 57 9.41 20.38 8.18
CA LYS A 57 10.18 20.01 9.37
C LYS A 57 11.14 18.87 9.03
N ILE A 58 12.36 18.92 9.56
CA ILE A 58 13.33 17.82 9.48
C ILE A 58 13.61 17.32 10.89
N ILE A 59 13.59 16.00 11.07
CA ILE A 59 14.00 15.35 12.32
C ILE A 59 15.28 14.58 12.02
N ASP A 60 16.38 15.08 12.57
CA ASP A 60 17.71 14.57 12.32
C ASP A 60 17.95 13.21 12.96
N THR A 61 18.51 12.29 12.17
CA THR A 61 19.03 10.99 12.63
C THR A 61 19.89 10.35 11.56
N ASP A 62 20.97 9.68 11.98
CA ASP A 62 21.82 8.88 11.10
C ASP A 62 21.43 7.40 11.08
N ASP A 63 20.57 6.95 12.00
CA ASP A 63 20.17 5.56 12.10
C ASP A 63 19.08 5.22 11.05
N VAL A 64 19.29 4.14 10.32
CA VAL A 64 18.40 3.66 9.26
C VAL A 64 18.21 2.15 9.43
N ILE A 65 16.95 1.69 9.48
CA ILE A 65 16.65 0.26 9.41
C ILE A 65 16.68 -0.21 7.96
N SER A 66 17.54 -1.19 7.67
CA SER A 66 17.69 -1.74 6.32
C SER A 66 16.68 -2.84 6.01
N MET A 67 16.63 -3.25 4.72
CA MET A 67 15.78 -4.36 4.28
C MET A 67 16.25 -5.73 4.81
N HIS A 68 17.50 -5.82 5.29
CA HIS A 68 18.13 -7.06 5.82
C HIS A 68 18.02 -7.16 7.33
N ASP A 69 17.65 -6.08 8.01
CA ASP A 69 17.51 -6.09 9.46
C ASP A 69 16.25 -6.83 9.89
N GLU A 70 16.31 -7.46 11.06
CA GLU A 70 15.15 -8.05 11.70
C GLU A 70 14.06 -6.99 11.91
N PRO A 71 12.82 -7.17 11.42
CA PRO A 71 11.77 -6.15 11.55
C PRO A 71 11.53 -5.66 12.99
N THR A 72 11.69 -6.55 13.98
CA THR A 72 11.50 -6.22 15.40
C THR A 72 12.62 -5.37 15.97
N SER A 73 13.74 -5.21 15.27
CA SER A 73 14.84 -4.30 15.66
C SER A 73 14.42 -2.84 15.61
N LEU A 74 13.38 -2.49 14.83
CA LEU A 74 12.80 -1.14 14.78
C LEU A 74 12.47 -0.57 16.17
N VAL A 75 11.95 -1.40 17.07
CA VAL A 75 11.57 -0.99 18.42
C VAL A 75 12.63 -1.35 19.48
N LYS A 76 13.81 -1.79 19.05
CA LYS A 76 14.92 -2.19 19.93
C LYS A 76 16.20 -1.42 19.53
N ALA A 77 17.01 -2.01 18.65
CA ALA A 77 18.29 -1.46 18.21
C ALA A 77 18.13 -0.19 17.35
N HIS A 78 17.06 -0.12 16.53
CA HIS A 78 16.77 0.98 15.59
C HIS A 78 15.62 1.89 16.02
N LYS A 79 15.42 2.05 17.34
CA LYS A 79 14.36 2.93 17.88
C LYS A 79 14.56 4.42 17.56
N GLU A 80 15.77 4.81 17.20
CA GLU A 80 16.13 6.17 16.78
C GLU A 80 16.22 6.31 15.25
N SER A 81 15.92 5.22 14.48
CA SER A 81 16.00 5.27 13.03
C SER A 81 15.00 6.24 12.40
N SER A 82 15.27 6.63 11.15
CA SER A 82 14.39 7.51 10.37
C SER A 82 12.95 7.00 10.37
N MET A 83 12.75 5.70 10.13
CA MET A 83 11.43 5.07 10.16
C MET A 83 10.78 5.15 11.55
N ALA A 84 11.53 4.83 12.62
CA ALA A 84 10.98 4.87 13.98
C ALA A 84 10.56 6.28 14.40
N LYS A 85 11.39 7.30 14.10
CA LYS A 85 11.08 8.71 14.37
C LYS A 85 9.84 9.18 13.63
N ALA A 86 9.67 8.78 12.36
CA ALA A 86 8.46 9.07 11.61
C ALA A 86 7.21 8.42 12.24
N PHE A 87 7.32 7.19 12.73
CA PHE A 87 6.24 6.53 13.45
C PHE A 87 5.89 7.22 14.79
N TYR A 88 6.88 7.73 15.52
CA TYR A 88 6.62 8.48 16.75
C TYR A 88 5.93 9.82 16.48
N GLU A 89 6.23 10.51 15.37
CA GLU A 89 5.48 11.72 14.98
C GLU A 89 3.97 11.40 14.80
N LEU A 90 3.65 10.28 14.15
CA LEU A 90 2.25 9.83 14.01
C LEU A 90 1.65 9.42 15.36
N ALA A 91 2.33 8.59 16.14
CA ALA A 91 1.80 8.01 17.37
C ALA A 91 1.55 9.07 18.47
N GLU A 92 2.30 10.15 18.47
CA GLU A 92 2.20 11.26 19.42
C GLU A 92 1.32 12.42 18.89
N GLY A 93 0.69 12.25 17.72
CA GLY A 93 -0.25 13.22 17.13
C GLY A 93 0.43 14.48 16.58
N ARG A 94 1.75 14.45 16.32
CA ARG A 94 2.46 15.55 15.64
C ARG A 94 2.41 15.45 14.12
N ALA A 95 2.02 14.29 13.60
CA ALA A 95 1.66 14.08 12.20
C ALA A 95 0.34 13.33 12.10
N ASP A 96 -0.39 13.56 11.02
CA ASP A 96 -1.69 12.92 10.74
C ASP A 96 -1.54 11.58 10.00
N ALA A 97 -0.41 11.39 9.31
CA ALA A 97 -0.10 10.17 8.59
C ALA A 97 1.41 9.90 8.51
N PHE A 98 1.73 8.63 8.25
CA PHE A 98 3.09 8.11 8.03
C PHE A 98 3.21 7.51 6.64
N VAL A 99 4.32 7.79 5.95
CA VAL A 99 4.66 7.20 4.63
C VAL A 99 6.11 6.71 4.65
N SER A 100 6.35 5.48 4.21
CA SER A 100 7.70 4.93 4.02
C SER A 100 7.76 3.94 2.86
N ALA A 101 8.85 3.94 2.12
CA ALA A 101 9.20 2.91 1.13
C ALA A 101 10.13 1.82 1.70
N GLY A 102 10.49 1.87 2.98
CA GLY A 102 11.38 0.94 3.65
C GLY A 102 10.82 -0.48 3.83
N SER A 103 11.45 -1.29 4.69
CA SER A 103 11.09 -2.69 4.94
C SER A 103 9.63 -2.87 5.33
N THR A 104 8.89 -3.71 4.59
CA THR A 104 7.48 -4.03 4.89
C THR A 104 7.32 -4.60 6.29
N GLY A 105 8.21 -5.50 6.69
CA GLY A 105 8.19 -6.08 8.04
C GLY A 105 8.34 -5.00 9.12
N ALA A 106 9.28 -4.07 8.94
CA ALA A 106 9.50 -2.96 9.87
C ALA A 106 8.27 -2.02 9.93
N VAL A 107 7.63 -1.74 8.79
CA VAL A 107 6.38 -0.94 8.74
C VAL A 107 5.25 -1.65 9.51
N VAL A 108 5.09 -2.96 9.35
CA VAL A 108 4.08 -3.75 10.10
C VAL A 108 4.38 -3.74 11.60
N VAL A 109 5.65 -3.87 11.99
CA VAL A 109 6.08 -3.79 13.40
C VAL A 109 5.83 -2.40 13.97
N GLY A 110 6.22 -1.33 13.28
CA GLY A 110 6.00 0.06 13.71
C GLY A 110 4.52 0.38 13.86
N GLY A 111 3.71 0.04 12.85
CA GLY A 111 2.27 0.19 12.91
C GLY A 111 1.63 -0.58 14.07
N THR A 112 2.10 -1.81 14.34
CA THR A 112 1.55 -2.66 15.42
C THR A 112 1.96 -2.22 16.81
N LEU A 113 3.24 -1.86 17.00
CA LEU A 113 3.82 -1.67 18.34
C LEU A 113 3.94 -0.19 18.74
N ILE A 114 4.18 0.72 17.78
CA ILE A 114 4.29 2.16 18.05
C ILE A 114 2.91 2.81 17.91
N VAL A 115 2.29 2.74 16.71
CA VAL A 115 0.95 3.34 16.45
C VAL A 115 -0.16 2.57 17.18
N LYS A 116 0.02 1.26 17.35
CA LYS A 116 -0.89 0.30 17.99
C LYS A 116 -2.09 -0.04 17.09
N ARG A 117 -2.65 -1.22 17.36
CA ARG A 117 -3.83 -1.73 16.66
C ARG A 117 -5.12 -1.08 17.15
N ILE A 118 -6.10 -0.94 16.28
CA ILE A 118 -7.49 -0.66 16.66
C ILE A 118 -7.95 -1.75 17.63
N LYS A 119 -8.69 -1.36 18.68
CA LYS A 119 -9.22 -2.31 19.68
C LYS A 119 -10.13 -3.33 18.98
N GLY A 120 -9.92 -4.60 19.25
CA GLY A 120 -10.64 -5.71 18.60
C GLY A 120 -9.93 -6.32 17.41
N ILE A 121 -9.07 -5.58 16.68
CA ILE A 121 -8.30 -6.12 15.56
C ILE A 121 -7.22 -7.10 16.04
N LYS A 122 -7.27 -8.32 15.51
CA LYS A 122 -6.30 -9.38 15.81
C LYS A 122 -4.92 -9.10 15.22
N ARG A 123 -4.87 -8.71 13.94
CA ARG A 123 -3.66 -8.36 13.22
C ARG A 123 -3.95 -7.23 12.21
N PRO A 124 -3.06 -6.25 12.03
CA PRO A 124 -3.15 -5.34 10.91
C PRO A 124 -2.82 -6.10 9.62
N ALA A 125 -3.34 -5.62 8.49
CA ALA A 125 -3.09 -6.22 7.19
C ALA A 125 -2.72 -5.15 6.16
N LEU A 126 -1.86 -5.52 5.21
CA LEU A 126 -1.46 -4.64 4.12
C LEU A 126 -2.45 -4.78 2.96
N ALA A 127 -3.07 -3.68 2.58
CA ALA A 127 -4.07 -3.65 1.51
C ALA A 127 -3.54 -2.87 0.30
N GLY A 128 -3.73 -3.38 -0.90
CA GLY A 128 -3.36 -2.67 -2.12
C GLY A 128 -4.45 -2.69 -3.15
N LEU A 129 -4.56 -1.60 -3.89
CA LEU A 129 -5.46 -1.51 -5.03
C LEU A 129 -4.75 -2.04 -6.27
N ILE A 130 -5.31 -3.06 -6.88
CA ILE A 130 -4.78 -3.71 -8.08
C ILE A 130 -5.63 -3.26 -9.27
N PRO A 131 -4.99 -2.79 -10.36
CA PRO A 131 -5.70 -2.42 -11.58
C PRO A 131 -6.45 -3.60 -12.21
N ALA A 132 -7.66 -3.32 -12.71
CA ALA A 132 -8.47 -4.27 -13.46
C ALA A 132 -9.31 -3.53 -14.52
N PRO A 133 -9.87 -4.21 -15.52
CA PRO A 133 -10.81 -3.62 -16.44
C PRO A 133 -11.99 -2.96 -15.69
N GLY A 134 -12.20 -1.67 -15.94
CA GLY A 134 -13.27 -0.91 -15.28
C GLY A 134 -12.90 -0.28 -13.93
N GLY A 135 -11.62 -0.33 -13.52
CA GLY A 135 -11.13 0.35 -12.31
C GLY A 135 -10.08 -0.42 -11.53
N THR A 136 -10.26 -0.50 -10.23
CA THR A 136 -9.36 -1.25 -9.34
C THR A 136 -10.16 -2.14 -8.41
N TYR A 137 -9.54 -3.23 -7.95
CA TYR A 137 -10.00 -4.01 -6.80
C TYR A 137 -8.94 -4.02 -5.71
N MET A 138 -9.34 -4.25 -4.48
CA MET A 138 -8.41 -4.39 -3.36
C MET A 138 -7.94 -5.84 -3.22
N LEU A 139 -6.64 -6.05 -3.01
CA LEU A 139 -6.08 -7.30 -2.50
C LEU A 139 -5.62 -7.10 -1.06
N MET A 140 -6.06 -7.96 -0.14
CA MET A 140 -5.74 -7.90 1.28
C MET A 140 -5.76 -9.31 1.89
N ASP A 141 -4.71 -9.78 2.51
CA ASP A 141 -3.43 -9.21 2.93
C ASP A 141 -2.35 -9.43 1.85
N MET A 142 -1.50 -8.44 1.63
CA MET A 142 -0.41 -8.52 0.65
C MET A 142 0.98 -8.78 1.26
N GLY A 143 1.04 -9.37 2.46
CA GLY A 143 2.33 -9.78 3.03
C GLY A 143 2.61 -9.29 4.45
N ALA A 144 1.62 -8.80 5.20
CA ALA A 144 1.81 -8.47 6.61
C ALA A 144 1.75 -9.71 7.51
N ASN A 145 0.95 -10.74 7.14
CA ASN A 145 0.74 -11.93 7.95
C ASN A 145 0.85 -13.20 7.09
N ALA A 146 1.96 -13.92 7.21
CA ALA A 146 2.15 -15.19 6.48
C ALA A 146 1.16 -16.26 6.95
N ASP A 147 0.93 -16.36 8.26
CA ASP A 147 -0.03 -17.27 8.87
C ASP A 147 -1.23 -16.49 9.42
N CYS A 148 -2.43 -16.89 9.01
CA CYS A 148 -3.68 -16.30 9.45
C CYS A 148 -4.57 -17.33 10.18
N ARG A 149 -5.45 -16.80 11.02
CA ARG A 149 -6.60 -17.54 11.55
C ARG A 149 -7.87 -17.10 10.82
N PRO A 150 -8.93 -17.93 10.81
CA PRO A 150 -10.17 -17.59 10.10
C PRO A 150 -10.76 -16.23 10.50
N GLU A 151 -10.71 -15.88 11.78
CA GLU A 151 -11.22 -14.60 12.29
C GLU A 151 -10.43 -13.40 11.76
N MET A 152 -9.14 -13.59 11.42
CA MET A 152 -8.34 -12.53 10.82
C MET A 152 -8.80 -12.25 9.39
N LEU A 153 -9.04 -13.29 8.59
CA LEU A 153 -9.57 -13.15 7.22
C LEU A 153 -10.95 -12.48 7.24
N CYS A 154 -11.81 -12.85 8.17
CA CYS A 154 -13.10 -12.21 8.36
C CYS A 154 -12.93 -10.71 8.68
N GLN A 155 -12.05 -10.35 9.63
CA GLN A 155 -11.74 -8.95 9.95
C GLN A 155 -11.15 -8.20 8.75
N PHE A 156 -10.31 -8.84 7.93
CA PHE A 156 -9.80 -8.24 6.70
C PHE A 156 -10.94 -7.91 5.74
N GLY A 157 -11.94 -8.80 5.61
CA GLY A 157 -13.13 -8.55 4.82
C GLY A 157 -13.93 -7.33 5.30
N VAL A 158 -14.12 -7.20 6.61
CA VAL A 158 -14.79 -6.02 7.21
C VAL A 158 -14.01 -4.74 6.94
N MET A 159 -12.70 -4.74 7.20
CA MET A 159 -11.83 -3.59 6.95
C MET A 159 -11.81 -3.20 5.46
N ALA A 160 -11.74 -4.18 4.57
CA ALA A 160 -11.79 -3.96 3.12
C ALA A 160 -13.13 -3.35 2.69
N SER A 161 -14.25 -3.84 3.22
CA SER A 161 -15.58 -3.28 2.95
C SER A 161 -15.66 -1.81 3.34
N VAL A 162 -15.22 -1.47 4.56
CA VAL A 162 -15.21 -0.07 5.04
C VAL A 162 -14.33 0.82 4.15
N TYR A 163 -13.15 0.36 3.78
CA TYR A 163 -12.25 1.11 2.89
C TYR A 163 -12.87 1.31 1.51
N MET A 164 -13.34 0.24 0.88
CA MET A 164 -13.90 0.31 -0.48
C MET A 164 -15.12 1.20 -0.54
N GLU A 165 -15.93 1.23 0.51
CA GLU A 165 -17.09 2.11 0.59
C GLU A 165 -16.70 3.57 0.78
N ASN A 166 -15.81 3.88 1.72
CA ASN A 166 -15.54 5.25 2.16
C ASN A 166 -14.40 5.94 1.40
N VAL A 167 -13.38 5.21 0.96
CA VAL A 167 -12.23 5.76 0.23
C VAL A 167 -12.39 5.57 -1.28
N ALA A 168 -12.82 4.38 -1.71
CA ALA A 168 -12.99 4.07 -3.13
C ALA A 168 -14.39 4.43 -3.68
N GLY A 169 -15.35 4.78 -2.81
CA GLY A 169 -16.71 5.20 -3.19
C GLY A 169 -17.59 4.06 -3.74
N ARG A 170 -17.28 2.81 -3.43
CA ARG A 170 -18.03 1.63 -3.89
C ARG A 170 -19.22 1.38 -2.96
N LYS A 171 -20.45 1.48 -3.49
CA LYS A 171 -21.66 1.16 -2.72
C LYS A 171 -21.80 -0.34 -2.54
N LYS A 172 -21.93 -0.84 -1.29
CA LYS A 172 -22.04 -2.26 -0.94
C LYS A 172 -20.97 -3.10 -1.65
N PRO A 173 -19.68 -2.84 -1.39
CA PRO A 173 -18.58 -3.47 -2.13
C PRO A 173 -18.65 -4.99 -2.01
N LYS A 174 -18.41 -5.68 -3.11
CA LYS A 174 -18.36 -7.14 -3.19
C LYS A 174 -17.04 -7.64 -2.61
N ILE A 175 -17.10 -8.45 -1.57
CA ILE A 175 -15.95 -9.02 -0.88
C ILE A 175 -15.86 -10.51 -1.21
N GLY A 176 -14.77 -10.94 -1.84
CA GLY A 176 -14.50 -12.33 -2.18
C GLY A 176 -13.36 -12.92 -1.35
N LEU A 177 -13.40 -14.23 -1.10
CA LEU A 177 -12.32 -14.98 -0.46
C LEU A 177 -11.51 -15.71 -1.55
N LEU A 178 -10.20 -15.46 -1.62
CA LEU A 178 -9.32 -16.13 -2.57
C LEU A 178 -9.25 -17.63 -2.26
N ASN A 179 -9.53 -18.46 -3.26
CA ASN A 179 -9.58 -19.90 -3.11
C ASN A 179 -9.19 -20.62 -4.42
N ILE A 180 -9.10 -21.96 -4.37
CA ILE A 180 -8.78 -22.86 -5.50
C ILE A 180 -10.00 -23.27 -6.32
N GLY A 181 -11.19 -22.89 -5.93
CA GLY A 181 -12.47 -23.14 -6.60
C GLY A 181 -13.57 -22.29 -5.98
N THR A 182 -14.71 -22.18 -6.66
CA THR A 182 -15.81 -21.29 -6.26
C THR A 182 -16.77 -21.93 -5.25
N GLU A 183 -16.77 -23.26 -5.11
CA GLU A 183 -17.66 -23.97 -4.21
C GLU A 183 -17.29 -23.71 -2.74
N ASP A 184 -18.27 -23.67 -1.86
CA ASP A 184 -18.10 -23.44 -0.42
C ASP A 184 -17.29 -24.52 0.32
N THR A 185 -17.18 -25.72 -0.28
CA THR A 185 -16.42 -26.85 0.24
C THR A 185 -14.94 -26.83 -0.14
N LYS A 186 -14.51 -25.91 -1.03
CA LYS A 186 -13.12 -25.83 -1.51
C LYS A 186 -12.17 -25.16 -0.52
N GLY A 187 -10.88 -25.42 -0.73
CA GLY A 187 -9.80 -24.90 0.09
C GLY A 187 -9.45 -25.75 1.29
N GLY A 188 -8.44 -25.29 2.05
CA GLY A 188 -8.03 -25.88 3.30
C GLY A 188 -8.96 -25.51 4.46
N GLU A 189 -8.57 -25.93 5.67
CA GLU A 189 -9.35 -25.64 6.89
C GLU A 189 -9.49 -24.14 7.13
N LEU A 190 -8.42 -23.36 6.89
CA LEU A 190 -8.45 -21.91 7.03
C LEU A 190 -9.53 -21.27 6.14
N GLN A 191 -9.56 -21.61 4.85
CA GLN A 191 -10.50 -21.03 3.88
C GLN A 191 -11.93 -21.43 4.19
N LYS A 192 -12.20 -22.69 4.50
CA LYS A 192 -13.54 -23.18 4.86
C LYS A 192 -14.10 -22.51 6.12
N ALA A 193 -13.25 -22.38 7.15
CA ALA A 193 -13.66 -21.72 8.38
C ALA A 193 -13.86 -20.21 8.18
N ALA A 194 -12.97 -19.55 7.41
CA ALA A 194 -13.11 -18.14 7.06
C ALA A 194 -14.36 -17.87 6.21
N TYR A 195 -14.67 -18.74 5.25
CA TYR A 195 -15.88 -18.66 4.45
C TYR A 195 -17.15 -18.59 5.31
N ASN A 196 -17.27 -19.48 6.28
CA ASN A 196 -18.43 -19.51 7.18
C ASN A 196 -18.53 -18.23 8.00
N LEU A 197 -17.41 -17.72 8.55
CA LEU A 197 -17.39 -16.48 9.32
C LEU A 197 -17.74 -15.25 8.45
N MET A 198 -17.21 -15.18 7.22
CA MET A 198 -17.48 -14.07 6.31
C MET A 198 -18.92 -14.06 5.81
N LYS A 199 -19.56 -15.22 5.70
CA LYS A 199 -20.98 -15.35 5.32
C LYS A 199 -21.91 -14.74 6.37
N GLU A 200 -21.53 -14.82 7.64
CA GLU A 200 -22.30 -14.27 8.79
C GLU A 200 -21.89 -12.81 9.11
N ALA A 201 -20.80 -12.32 8.53
CA ALA A 201 -20.28 -10.95 8.79
C ALA A 201 -21.15 -9.88 8.11
N PRO A 202 -21.18 -8.63 8.65
CA PRO A 202 -21.96 -7.52 8.07
C PRO A 202 -21.29 -6.95 6.81
N ILE A 203 -21.00 -7.78 5.82
CA ILE A 203 -20.34 -7.43 4.55
C ILE A 203 -21.11 -8.02 3.38
N ASN A 204 -20.94 -7.49 2.20
CA ASN A 204 -21.48 -8.09 0.97
C ASN A 204 -20.53 -9.19 0.47
N PHE A 205 -20.51 -10.32 1.19
CA PHE A 205 -19.69 -11.46 0.85
C PHE A 205 -20.24 -12.19 -0.38
N VAL A 206 -19.42 -12.35 -1.43
CA VAL A 206 -19.80 -12.97 -2.71
C VAL A 206 -19.27 -14.41 -2.87
N GLY A 207 -18.66 -14.96 -1.81
CA GLY A 207 -18.12 -16.32 -1.82
C GLY A 207 -16.66 -16.41 -2.23
N ASN A 208 -16.25 -17.62 -2.63
CA ASN A 208 -14.88 -17.90 -3.08
C ASN A 208 -14.62 -17.34 -4.48
N ILE A 209 -13.39 -16.82 -4.68
CA ILE A 209 -12.89 -16.29 -5.96
C ILE A 209 -11.65 -17.07 -6.36
N GLU A 210 -11.60 -17.58 -7.57
CA GLU A 210 -10.40 -18.20 -8.12
C GLU A 210 -9.38 -17.14 -8.55
N SER A 211 -8.10 -17.43 -8.43
CA SER A 211 -7.01 -16.49 -8.78
C SER A 211 -7.06 -16.02 -10.24
N ARG A 212 -7.55 -16.85 -11.18
CA ARG A 212 -7.72 -16.46 -12.59
C ARG A 212 -8.81 -15.40 -12.82
N GLU A 213 -9.70 -15.21 -11.86
CA GLU A 213 -10.78 -14.22 -11.93
C GLU A 213 -10.34 -12.85 -11.38
N MET A 214 -9.29 -12.81 -10.55
CA MET A 214 -8.79 -11.57 -9.93
C MET A 214 -8.47 -10.48 -10.97
N PRO A 215 -7.70 -10.75 -12.06
CA PRO A 215 -7.37 -9.72 -13.04
C PRO A 215 -8.59 -9.16 -13.79
N LYS A 216 -9.75 -9.81 -13.71
CA LYS A 216 -11.00 -9.34 -14.32
C LYS A 216 -11.78 -8.36 -13.43
N GLY A 217 -11.41 -8.22 -12.15
CA GLY A 217 -12.10 -7.35 -11.20
C GLY A 217 -13.53 -7.80 -10.90
N VAL A 218 -13.74 -9.12 -10.69
CA VAL A 218 -15.09 -9.72 -10.46
C VAL A 218 -15.70 -9.31 -9.12
N CYS A 219 -14.87 -8.85 -8.17
CA CYS A 219 -15.30 -8.29 -6.89
C CYS A 219 -14.48 -7.04 -6.57
N ASP A 220 -14.93 -6.25 -5.58
CA ASP A 220 -14.28 -5.01 -5.20
C ASP A 220 -13.09 -5.24 -4.26
N ALA A 221 -13.12 -6.34 -3.47
CA ALA A 221 -11.98 -6.75 -2.66
C ALA A 221 -11.83 -8.27 -2.63
N VAL A 222 -10.59 -8.73 -2.73
CA VAL A 222 -10.18 -10.14 -2.61
C VAL A 222 -9.39 -10.30 -1.32
N ILE A 223 -9.88 -11.16 -0.43
CA ILE A 223 -9.30 -11.42 0.88
C ILE A 223 -8.53 -12.73 0.87
N THR A 224 -7.34 -12.70 1.46
CA THR A 224 -6.45 -13.87 1.59
C THR A 224 -5.48 -13.69 2.76
N ASP A 225 -4.74 -14.73 3.13
CA ASP A 225 -3.55 -14.61 3.97
C ASP A 225 -2.42 -13.87 3.25
N GLY A 226 -1.46 -13.31 4.03
CA GLY A 226 -0.41 -12.49 3.44
C GLY A 226 0.62 -13.28 2.63
N PHE A 227 0.79 -14.58 2.88
CA PHE A 227 1.68 -15.42 2.06
C PHE A 227 1.10 -15.58 0.65
N THR A 228 -0.12 -16.04 0.57
CA THR A 228 -0.84 -16.22 -0.70
C THR A 228 -1.02 -14.90 -1.44
N GLY A 229 -1.38 -13.83 -0.72
CA GLY A 229 -1.58 -12.51 -1.31
C GLY A 229 -0.29 -11.90 -1.87
N ASN A 230 0.85 -12.05 -1.18
CA ASN A 230 2.12 -11.59 -1.70
C ASN A 230 2.58 -12.37 -2.95
N ILE A 231 2.35 -13.70 -2.97
CA ILE A 231 2.61 -14.52 -4.17
C ILE A 231 1.74 -14.05 -5.33
N ALA A 232 0.44 -13.86 -5.11
CA ALA A 232 -0.49 -13.39 -6.14
C ALA A 232 -0.09 -12.01 -6.68
N LEU A 233 0.24 -11.05 -5.80
CA LEU A 233 0.72 -9.73 -6.18
C LEU A 233 1.98 -9.81 -7.06
N LYS A 234 3.01 -10.54 -6.60
CA LYS A 234 4.28 -10.67 -7.33
C LYS A 234 4.11 -11.39 -8.67
N LEU A 235 3.20 -12.36 -8.75
CA LEU A 235 2.87 -13.02 -10.01
C LEU A 235 2.19 -12.06 -10.99
N ILE A 236 1.24 -11.24 -10.53
CA ILE A 236 0.58 -10.23 -11.36
C ILE A 236 1.60 -9.21 -11.86
N GLU A 237 2.41 -8.63 -10.97
CA GLU A 237 3.47 -7.66 -11.33
C GLU A 237 4.45 -8.24 -12.36
N GLY A 238 4.95 -9.44 -12.10
CA GLY A 238 5.90 -10.12 -12.99
C GLY A 238 5.29 -10.46 -14.36
N THR A 239 4.05 -10.93 -14.39
CA THR A 239 3.33 -11.25 -15.63
C THR A 239 3.10 -10.00 -16.49
N VAL A 240 2.63 -8.91 -15.89
CA VAL A 240 2.43 -7.63 -16.57
C VAL A 240 3.75 -7.11 -17.14
N SER A 241 4.81 -7.07 -16.34
CA SER A 241 6.15 -6.63 -16.76
C SER A 241 6.67 -7.46 -17.94
N THR A 242 6.57 -8.79 -17.86
CA THR A 242 7.00 -9.71 -18.91
C THR A 242 6.20 -9.50 -20.20
N LEU A 243 4.88 -9.37 -20.11
CA LEU A 243 4.00 -9.14 -21.26
C LEU A 243 4.37 -7.86 -22.01
N PHE A 244 4.54 -6.74 -21.29
CA PHE A 244 4.98 -5.47 -21.91
C PHE A 244 6.39 -5.58 -22.51
N GLY A 245 7.29 -6.37 -21.89
CA GLY A 245 8.60 -6.69 -22.45
C GLY A 245 8.51 -7.41 -23.79
N LEU A 246 7.66 -8.43 -23.90
CA LEU A 246 7.42 -9.18 -25.14
C LEU A 246 6.77 -8.30 -26.23
N ILE A 247 5.78 -7.49 -25.88
CA ILE A 247 5.16 -6.52 -26.79
C ILE A 247 6.22 -5.57 -27.34
N LYS A 248 7.09 -5.03 -26.49
CA LYS A 248 8.20 -4.18 -26.90
C LYS A 248 9.13 -4.89 -27.90
N GLN A 249 9.51 -6.14 -27.66
CA GLN A 249 10.34 -6.92 -28.58
C GLN A 249 9.68 -7.08 -29.95
N VAL A 250 8.38 -7.34 -30.04
CA VAL A 250 7.63 -7.44 -31.31
C VAL A 250 7.71 -6.11 -32.08
N PHE A 251 7.50 -4.99 -31.42
CA PHE A 251 7.54 -3.67 -32.06
C PHE A 251 8.95 -3.25 -32.48
N TYR A 252 9.98 -3.70 -31.80
CA TYR A 252 11.37 -3.35 -32.15
C TYR A 252 12.04 -4.30 -33.14
N LYS A 253 11.34 -5.38 -33.59
CA LYS A 253 11.90 -6.43 -34.46
C LYS A 253 12.39 -5.92 -35.80
N ASN A 254 11.71 -4.96 -36.44
CA ASN A 254 12.05 -4.40 -37.76
C ASN A 254 11.50 -2.98 -37.95
N LEU A 255 11.88 -2.31 -39.01
CA LEU A 255 11.50 -0.94 -39.27
C LEU A 255 9.98 -0.74 -39.44
N LYS A 256 9.29 -1.69 -40.09
CA LYS A 256 7.82 -1.65 -40.27
C LYS A 256 7.11 -1.69 -38.91
N ASN A 257 7.55 -2.58 -38.04
CA ASN A 257 6.98 -2.71 -36.69
C ASN A 257 7.26 -1.48 -35.81
N LYS A 258 8.46 -0.85 -35.97
CA LYS A 258 8.78 0.41 -35.27
C LYS A 258 7.87 1.54 -35.71
N LEU A 259 7.57 1.66 -37.04
CA LEU A 259 6.62 2.65 -37.51
C LEU A 259 5.19 2.38 -37.01
N ALA A 260 4.75 1.13 -37.00
CA ALA A 260 3.46 0.74 -36.41
C ALA A 260 3.41 1.04 -34.90
N ALA A 261 4.53 0.88 -34.19
CA ALA A 261 4.60 1.23 -32.76
C ALA A 261 4.35 2.73 -32.51
N LEU A 262 4.76 3.61 -33.41
CA LEU A 262 4.52 5.06 -33.29
C LEU A 262 3.02 5.39 -33.30
N THR A 263 2.22 4.67 -34.11
CA THR A 263 0.77 4.91 -34.20
C THR A 263 0.00 4.48 -32.97
N VAL A 264 0.48 3.45 -32.23
CA VAL A 264 -0.19 2.90 -31.02
C VAL A 264 0.53 3.27 -29.74
N LYS A 265 1.59 4.08 -29.78
CA LYS A 265 2.43 4.41 -28.62
C LYS A 265 1.63 5.04 -27.48
N GLY A 266 0.71 5.94 -27.81
CA GLY A 266 -0.16 6.62 -26.82
C GLY A 266 -1.06 5.61 -26.09
N ASP A 267 -1.74 4.75 -26.86
CA ASP A 267 -2.67 3.75 -26.31
C ASP A 267 -1.95 2.71 -25.45
N LEU A 268 -0.78 2.24 -25.89
CA LEU A 268 0.07 1.33 -25.11
C LEU A 268 0.63 2.00 -23.86
N GLY A 269 0.96 3.29 -23.93
CA GLY A 269 1.37 4.09 -22.78
C GLY A 269 0.25 4.19 -21.74
N SER A 270 -0.96 4.48 -22.17
CA SER A 270 -2.16 4.54 -21.32
C SER A 270 -2.46 3.19 -20.69
N LEU A 271 -2.38 2.09 -21.46
CA LEU A 271 -2.58 0.74 -20.96
C LEU A 271 -1.51 0.37 -19.90
N LYS A 272 -0.24 0.72 -20.16
CA LYS A 272 0.84 0.50 -19.18
C LYS A 272 0.59 1.27 -17.89
N SER A 273 0.27 2.57 -17.98
CA SER A 273 -0.07 3.39 -16.81
C SER A 273 -1.26 2.83 -16.04
N MET A 274 -2.29 2.36 -16.73
CA MET A 274 -3.46 1.72 -16.11
C MET A 274 -3.08 0.46 -15.31
N MET A 275 -2.05 -0.26 -15.74
CA MET A 275 -1.57 -1.50 -15.11
C MET A 275 -0.42 -1.26 -14.12
N ASP A 276 0.01 -0.01 -13.93
CA ASP A 276 1.13 0.35 -13.07
C ASP A 276 0.65 0.61 -11.64
N SER A 277 1.08 -0.22 -10.71
CA SER A 277 0.75 -0.07 -9.29
C SER A 277 1.29 1.23 -8.67
N SER A 278 2.32 1.85 -9.28
CA SER A 278 2.86 3.14 -8.82
C SER A 278 1.88 4.31 -8.98
N GLU A 279 0.93 4.19 -9.92
CA GLU A 279 -0.14 5.19 -10.10
C GLU A 279 -1.14 5.20 -8.92
N VAL A 280 -1.29 4.09 -8.25
CA VAL A 280 -2.21 3.95 -7.10
C VAL A 280 -1.61 4.52 -5.81
N GLY A 281 -0.27 4.58 -5.73
CA GLY A 281 0.46 5.31 -4.70
C GLY A 281 1.06 4.44 -3.62
N GLY A 282 0.45 3.48 -3.04
CA GLY A 282 0.99 2.68 -1.94
C GLY A 282 -0.06 1.77 -1.32
N ALA A 283 0.35 1.02 -0.31
CA ALA A 283 -0.51 0.08 0.40
C ALA A 283 -0.78 0.57 1.83
N PRO A 284 -2.02 0.91 2.20
CA PRO A 284 -2.35 1.21 3.58
C PRO A 284 -2.19 -0.03 4.47
N LEU A 285 -1.61 0.16 5.65
CA LEU A 285 -1.61 -0.81 6.72
C LEU A 285 -2.92 -0.66 7.50
N MET A 286 -3.88 -1.50 7.18
CA MET A 286 -5.22 -1.48 7.77
C MET A 286 -5.23 -2.07 9.19
N GLY A 287 -6.08 -1.53 10.06
CA GLY A 287 -6.28 -2.07 11.41
C GLY A 287 -5.35 -1.49 12.48
N VAL A 288 -4.60 -0.41 12.19
CA VAL A 288 -3.83 0.38 13.16
C VAL A 288 -4.53 1.72 13.45
N ARG A 289 -4.19 2.37 14.58
CA ARG A 289 -4.86 3.59 15.08
C ARG A 289 -4.51 4.87 14.34
N GLY A 290 -3.75 4.79 13.25
CA GLY A 290 -3.34 5.96 12.46
C GLY A 290 -3.18 5.58 11.00
N THR A 291 -3.06 6.59 10.16
CA THR A 291 -2.81 6.42 8.72
C THR A 291 -1.37 6.02 8.48
N VAL A 292 -1.15 4.78 8.04
CA VAL A 292 0.19 4.24 7.71
C VAL A 292 0.15 3.75 6.27
N ILE A 293 0.96 4.35 5.40
CA ILE A 293 1.05 3.99 3.98
C ILE A 293 2.45 3.43 3.70
N LYS A 294 2.49 2.23 3.15
CA LYS A 294 3.70 1.57 2.65
C LYS A 294 3.82 1.80 1.14
N ALA A 295 4.78 2.60 0.70
CA ALA A 295 5.16 2.72 -0.70
C ALA A 295 6.05 1.54 -1.14
N HIS A 296 6.13 1.23 -2.42
CA HIS A 296 6.99 0.16 -2.93
C HIS A 296 8.48 0.49 -2.72
N GLY A 297 9.35 -0.53 -2.51
CA GLY A 297 10.78 -0.31 -2.26
C GLY A 297 11.48 0.48 -3.35
N ASN A 298 11.14 0.23 -4.62
CA ASN A 298 11.71 0.90 -5.79
C ASN A 298 10.94 2.17 -6.23
N SER A 299 10.11 2.75 -5.36
CA SER A 299 9.32 3.95 -5.67
C SER A 299 10.19 5.11 -6.17
N ASP A 300 9.75 5.73 -7.25
CA ASP A 300 10.25 7.02 -7.73
C ASP A 300 9.51 8.20 -7.07
N ALA A 301 9.88 9.41 -7.42
CA ALA A 301 9.26 10.63 -6.88
C ALA A 301 7.75 10.69 -7.13
N LYS A 302 7.27 10.21 -8.28
CA LYS A 302 5.85 10.17 -8.62
C LYS A 302 5.09 9.18 -7.71
N ALA A 303 5.64 8.00 -7.51
CA ALA A 303 5.06 6.99 -6.64
C ALA A 303 4.99 7.46 -5.17
N ILE A 304 6.03 8.12 -4.67
CA ILE A 304 6.04 8.71 -3.33
C ILE A 304 5.00 9.84 -3.20
N LYS A 305 4.92 10.74 -4.19
CA LYS A 305 3.89 11.77 -4.23
C LYS A 305 2.48 11.13 -4.14
N ASN A 306 2.23 10.09 -4.95
CA ASN A 306 0.96 9.38 -4.96
C ASN A 306 0.68 8.67 -3.62
N ALA A 307 1.71 8.10 -2.97
CA ALA A 307 1.58 7.49 -1.65
C ALA A 307 1.19 8.52 -0.57
N ILE A 308 1.74 9.73 -0.65
CA ILE A 308 1.34 10.85 0.22
C ILE A 308 -0.11 11.26 -0.08
N GLY A 309 -0.50 11.35 -1.36
CA GLY A 309 -1.89 11.61 -1.76
C GLY A 309 -2.89 10.57 -1.24
N GLN A 310 -2.48 9.30 -1.23
CA GLN A 310 -3.28 8.24 -0.62
C GLN A 310 -3.38 8.40 0.90
N ALA A 311 -2.30 8.81 1.57
CA ALA A 311 -2.32 9.11 3.00
C ALA A 311 -3.29 10.26 3.32
N VAL A 312 -3.30 11.32 2.52
CA VAL A 312 -4.25 12.43 2.64
C VAL A 312 -5.68 11.92 2.53
N LYS A 313 -6.00 11.22 1.44
CA LYS A 313 -7.34 10.69 1.18
C LYS A 313 -7.81 9.74 2.29
N PHE A 314 -6.93 8.85 2.75
CA PHE A 314 -7.23 7.91 3.82
C PHE A 314 -7.54 8.63 5.14
N THR A 315 -6.77 9.67 5.48
CA THR A 315 -6.96 10.45 6.71
C THR A 315 -8.25 11.27 6.64
N GLU A 316 -8.50 11.98 5.54
CA GLU A 316 -9.69 12.84 5.36
C GLU A 316 -11.00 12.05 5.43
N THR A 317 -11.00 10.80 4.96
CA THR A 317 -12.20 9.96 4.99
C THR A 317 -12.51 9.36 6.37
N GLY A 318 -11.62 9.49 7.35
CA GLY A 318 -11.82 8.99 8.72
C GLY A 318 -11.98 7.47 8.79
N VAL A 319 -11.32 6.73 7.91
CA VAL A 319 -11.46 5.26 7.78
C VAL A 319 -11.07 4.53 9.06
N VAL A 320 -10.08 5.03 9.81
CA VAL A 320 -9.65 4.42 11.07
C VAL A 320 -10.80 4.36 12.08
N ASP A 321 -11.53 5.47 12.24
CA ASP A 321 -12.66 5.55 13.17
C ASP A 321 -13.84 4.70 12.71
N LYS A 322 -14.10 4.69 11.40
CA LYS A 322 -15.17 3.86 10.80
C LYS A 322 -14.89 2.36 10.95
N ILE A 323 -13.64 1.93 10.79
CA ILE A 323 -13.24 0.53 11.08
C ILE A 323 -13.43 0.25 12.57
N SER A 324 -13.04 1.17 13.45
CA SER A 324 -13.22 0.99 14.89
C SER A 324 -14.70 0.84 15.28
N ALA A 325 -15.59 1.62 14.68
CA ALA A 325 -17.03 1.56 14.89
C ALA A 325 -17.63 0.22 14.41
N SER A 326 -17.26 -0.23 13.19
CA SER A 326 -17.80 -1.47 12.58
C SER A 326 -17.40 -2.77 13.30
N LEU A 327 -16.43 -2.70 14.21
CA LEU A 327 -15.99 -3.86 15.01
C LEU A 327 -16.56 -3.84 16.45
N SER A 328 -17.28 -2.78 16.81
CA SER A 328 -17.88 -2.61 18.14
C SER A 328 -19.36 -3.04 18.16
N GLU A 329 -19.94 -3.27 16.99
CA GLU A 329 -21.26 -3.85 16.76
C GLU A 329 -21.18 -5.37 16.63
#